data_55e2edb4c3cf701fe9cb65620b230f78
#
_entry.id   55e2edb4c3cf701fe9cb65620b230f78
#
_cell.length_a   1.000
_cell.length_b   1.000
_cell.length_c   1.000
_cell.angle_alpha   90.00
_cell.angle_beta   90.00
_cell.angle_gamma   90.00
#
_symmetry.space_group_name_H-M   'P 1'
#
loop_
_entity.id
_entity.type
_entity.pdbx_description
1 polymer ?
#
loop_
_entity_poly.entity_id
_entity_poly.type
_entity_poly.pdbx_seq_one_letter_code
_entity_poly.pdbx_strand_id
1 'polypeptide(L)'
;DWDEKHKLVKAEFSCNVLSRELICDTSAGYIKRETHTNTSWQKARFEVCHHKWCDFAEESGGIALINENKYGVGIEENGMSLSLLRANIRPDIQSDIGHHDFCYVILPHEGRAVTAGINDAALEYNHPLVKAEAAAPDWDFGELYLQAVKLSENGEYIVFRLSEQNGRRGCLNLPQTMAVMNMLEDVEGETQTLYYS
;
A
#
# COMPACT_ATOMS: atom_id res chain seq x y z
N ASP A 1 3.48 1.88 27.36
CA ASP A 1 2.17 2.19 27.96
C ASP A 1 1.89 3.68 27.79
N TRP A 2 0.68 4.01 27.35
CA TRP A 2 0.24 5.38 27.08
C TRP A 2 -0.94 5.75 27.97
N ASP A 3 -0.91 6.93 28.56
CA ASP A 3 -1.93 7.40 29.51
C ASP A 3 -2.24 8.91 29.33
N GLU A 4 -1.81 9.49 28.23
CA GLU A 4 -2.00 10.91 27.90
C GLU A 4 -3.19 11.14 26.98
N LYS A 5 -3.76 12.35 27.03
CA LYS A 5 -4.89 12.79 26.20
C LYS A 5 -4.52 14.02 25.38
N HIS A 6 -5.18 14.19 24.22
CA HIS A 6 -4.93 15.30 23.30
C HIS A 6 -3.47 15.46 22.86
N LYS A 7 -2.75 14.36 22.74
CA LYS A 7 -1.37 14.35 22.24
C LYS A 7 -1.26 13.45 21.02
N LEU A 8 -0.57 13.93 20.02
CA LEU A 8 -0.21 13.16 18.84
C LEU A 8 1.20 12.59 19.02
N VAL A 9 1.31 11.28 18.95
CA VAL A 9 2.60 10.55 18.95
C VAL A 9 2.97 10.23 17.53
N LYS A 10 4.17 10.60 17.14
CA LYS A 10 4.75 10.31 15.81
C LYS A 10 6.12 9.67 15.94
N ALA A 11 6.44 8.81 14.98
CA ALA A 11 7.81 8.43 14.71
C ALA A 11 8.34 9.30 13.56
N GLU A 12 9.42 10.02 13.79
CA GLU A 12 10.03 10.94 12.82
C GLU A 12 11.32 10.36 12.25
N PHE A 13 11.48 10.45 10.93
CA PHE A 13 12.61 9.90 10.20
C PHE A 13 13.24 10.99 9.34
N SER A 14 14.39 11.47 9.75
CA SER A 14 15.14 12.43 8.96
C SER A 14 15.87 11.71 7.81
N CYS A 15 15.80 12.27 6.61
CA CYS A 15 16.48 11.76 5.44
C CYS A 15 17.00 12.91 4.57
N ASN A 16 18.09 12.66 3.87
CA ASN A 16 18.66 13.64 2.94
C ASN A 16 18.20 13.35 1.51
N VAL A 17 16.89 13.47 1.29
CA VAL A 17 16.22 13.29 0.00
C VAL A 17 15.53 14.57 -0.40
N LEU A 18 15.72 15.00 -1.64
CA LEU A 18 15.10 16.20 -2.20
C LEU A 18 13.99 15.78 -3.19
N SER A 19 12.80 15.60 -2.69
CA SER A 19 11.66 15.26 -3.54
C SER A 19 10.51 16.24 -3.38
N ARG A 20 9.78 16.48 -4.46
CA ARG A 20 8.55 17.27 -4.47
C ARG A 20 7.29 16.41 -4.33
N GLU A 21 7.47 15.11 -4.29
CA GLU A 21 6.37 14.14 -4.24
C GLU A 21 6.64 13.10 -3.17
N LEU A 22 5.61 12.76 -2.42
CA LEU A 22 5.51 11.54 -1.65
C LEU A 22 4.60 10.58 -2.42
N ILE A 23 5.06 9.40 -2.69
CA ILE A 23 4.24 8.34 -3.27
C ILE A 23 3.59 7.58 -2.13
N CYS A 24 2.28 7.45 -2.17
CA CYS A 24 1.49 6.77 -1.13
C CYS A 24 0.71 5.62 -1.75
N ASP A 25 0.91 4.44 -1.20
CA ASP A 25 0.09 3.27 -1.54
C ASP A 25 -1.38 3.51 -1.21
N THR A 26 -2.24 2.97 -2.03
CA THR A 26 -3.70 2.92 -1.86
C THR A 26 -4.21 1.50 -2.11
N SER A 27 -5.49 1.25 -1.94
CA SER A 27 -6.06 -0.10 -2.06
C SER A 27 -5.90 -0.76 -3.44
N ALA A 28 -5.68 0.04 -4.50
CA ALA A 28 -5.58 -0.47 -5.87
C ALA A 28 -4.56 0.33 -6.69
N GLY A 29 -3.38 0.56 -6.13
CA GLY A 29 -2.31 1.30 -6.77
C GLY A 29 -1.69 2.32 -5.84
N TYR A 30 -1.22 3.43 -6.36
CA TYR A 30 -0.61 4.50 -5.58
C TYR A 30 -1.08 5.88 -6.05
N ILE A 31 -0.92 6.88 -5.20
CA ILE A 31 -1.09 8.28 -5.55
C ILE A 31 0.15 9.08 -5.21
N LYS A 32 0.35 10.16 -5.94
CA LYS A 32 1.40 11.13 -5.68
C LYS A 32 0.85 12.28 -4.88
N ARG A 33 1.55 12.65 -3.83
CA ARG A 33 1.23 13.76 -2.95
C ARG A 33 2.33 14.81 -3.03
N GLU A 34 1.95 16.05 -3.28
CA GLU A 34 2.92 17.16 -3.25
C GLU A 34 3.43 17.39 -1.82
N THR A 35 4.74 17.63 -1.70
CA THR A 35 5.41 17.88 -0.42
C THR A 35 5.56 19.36 -0.08
N HIS A 36 5.37 20.25 -1.05
CA HIS A 36 5.48 21.69 -0.84
C HIS A 36 4.20 22.31 -0.24
N THR A 37 4.35 23.47 0.40
CA THR A 37 3.27 24.18 1.10
C THR A 37 3.00 25.58 0.55
N ASN A 38 3.05 25.73 -0.80
CA ASN A 38 2.96 27.04 -1.47
C ASN A 38 1.56 27.67 -1.39
N THR A 39 0.53 26.86 -1.26
CA THR A 39 -0.85 27.33 -1.13
C THR A 39 -1.43 27.00 0.25
N SER A 40 -2.50 27.68 0.63
CA SER A 40 -3.21 27.37 1.88
C SER A 40 -3.78 25.95 1.91
N TRP A 41 -4.17 25.42 0.77
CA TRP A 41 -4.64 24.03 0.63
C TRP A 41 -3.52 23.02 0.90
N GLN A 42 -2.34 23.25 0.35
CA GLN A 42 -1.17 22.39 0.58
C GLN A 42 -0.70 22.49 2.03
N LYS A 43 -0.66 23.71 2.57
CA LYS A 43 -0.29 23.94 3.98
C LYS A 43 -1.25 23.26 4.96
N ALA A 44 -2.53 23.10 4.60
CA ALA A 44 -3.50 22.39 5.43
C ALA A 44 -3.36 20.86 5.41
N ARG A 45 -2.54 20.32 4.50
CA ARG A 45 -2.28 18.88 4.36
C ARG A 45 -1.01 18.46 5.10
N PHE A 46 -0.92 18.76 6.38
CA PHE A 46 0.24 18.37 7.20
C PHE A 46 0.30 16.87 7.48
N GLU A 47 -0.76 16.12 7.19
CA GLU A 47 -0.80 14.66 7.15
C GLU A 47 -1.63 14.19 5.98
N VAL A 48 -1.20 13.08 5.37
CA VAL A 48 -1.90 12.42 4.26
C VAL A 48 -2.04 10.94 4.57
N CYS A 49 -3.00 10.30 3.91
CA CYS A 49 -3.23 8.87 4.08
C CYS A 49 -2.36 8.07 3.11
N HIS A 50 -1.81 6.98 3.62
CA HIS A 50 -1.24 5.87 2.85
C HIS A 50 -1.76 4.56 3.46
N HIS A 51 -1.51 3.43 2.81
CA HIS A 51 -1.87 2.12 3.36
C HIS A 51 -0.64 1.35 3.82
N LYS A 52 -0.16 0.40 3.02
CA LYS A 52 0.97 -0.46 3.40
C LYS A 52 2.31 0.26 3.37
N TRP A 53 2.47 1.22 2.46
CA TRP A 53 3.75 1.92 2.30
C TRP A 53 3.57 3.35 1.79
N CYS A 54 4.59 4.15 2.05
CA CYS A 54 4.81 5.40 1.35
C CYS A 54 6.30 5.54 1.03
N ASP A 55 6.62 6.29 -0.02
CA ASP A 55 7.97 6.45 -0.53
C ASP A 55 8.32 7.91 -0.78
N PHE A 56 9.43 8.34 -0.20
CA PHE A 56 10.01 9.65 -0.40
C PHE A 56 11.35 9.49 -1.11
N ALA A 57 11.35 9.69 -2.43
CA ALA A 57 12.49 9.39 -3.28
C ALA A 57 12.72 10.45 -4.36
N GLU A 58 13.98 10.62 -4.72
CA GLU A 58 14.46 11.28 -5.92
C GLU A 58 14.82 10.23 -6.99
N GLU A 59 15.39 10.65 -8.15
CA GLU A 59 15.71 9.72 -9.23
C GLU A 59 16.79 8.68 -8.86
N SER A 60 17.72 9.05 -7.99
CA SER A 60 18.83 8.19 -7.57
C SER A 60 18.43 7.17 -6.53
N GLY A 61 17.40 7.45 -5.72
CA GLY A 61 16.95 6.59 -4.64
C GLY A 61 16.18 7.36 -3.58
N GLY A 62 15.81 6.65 -2.53
CA GLY A 62 14.98 7.20 -1.47
C GLY A 62 14.84 6.31 -0.26
N ILE A 63 13.80 6.59 0.49
CA ILE A 63 13.44 5.87 1.71
C ILE A 63 11.95 5.56 1.66
N ALA A 64 11.61 4.28 1.67
CA ALA A 64 10.26 3.84 1.86
C ALA A 64 9.98 3.54 3.35
N LEU A 65 8.78 3.89 3.78
CA LEU A 65 8.22 3.54 5.08
C LEU A 65 7.12 2.51 4.85
N ILE A 66 7.30 1.32 5.40
CA ILE A 66 6.33 0.22 5.34
C ILE A 66 5.74 0.02 6.74
N ASN A 67 4.45 -0.20 6.83
CA ASN A 67 3.75 -0.41 8.10
C ASN A 67 2.57 -1.38 7.95
N GLU A 68 2.04 -1.81 9.09
CA GLU A 68 0.90 -2.74 9.15
C GLU A 68 -0.45 -2.01 9.22
N ASN A 69 -0.56 -0.99 10.07
CA ASN A 69 -1.86 -0.46 10.48
C ASN A 69 -1.88 1.03 10.83
N LYS A 70 -0.83 1.78 10.47
CA LYS A 70 -0.75 3.23 10.71
C LYS A 70 -0.78 3.98 9.38
N TYR A 71 -1.87 4.70 9.13
CA TYR A 71 -2.19 5.24 7.81
C TYR A 71 -1.93 6.73 7.65
N GLY A 72 -1.51 7.42 8.71
CA GLY A 72 -1.20 8.84 8.67
C GLY A 72 0.30 9.08 8.51
N VAL A 73 0.71 9.77 7.44
CA VAL A 73 2.09 10.18 7.22
C VAL A 73 2.16 11.68 6.98
N GLY A 74 3.10 12.35 7.65
CA GLY A 74 3.49 13.73 7.40
C GLY A 74 4.78 13.80 6.63
N ILE A 75 4.93 14.83 5.80
CA ILE A 75 6.20 15.20 5.19
C ILE A 75 6.62 16.53 5.79
N GLU A 76 7.84 16.59 6.25
CA GLU A 76 8.52 17.78 6.73
C GLU A 76 9.74 18.06 5.83
N GLU A 77 10.36 19.23 6.00
CA GLU A 77 11.45 19.68 5.11
C GLU A 77 12.58 18.66 4.93
N ASN A 78 12.82 17.83 5.94
CA ASN A 78 13.96 16.89 5.96
C ASN A 78 13.54 15.44 6.26
N GLY A 79 12.31 15.03 5.97
CA GLY A 79 11.93 13.65 6.24
C GLY A 79 10.44 13.36 6.31
N MET A 80 10.14 12.20 6.82
CA MET A 80 8.78 11.67 7.00
C MET A 80 8.45 11.49 8.47
N SER A 81 7.18 11.59 8.82
CA SER A 81 6.68 11.24 10.14
C SER A 81 5.47 10.32 10.05
N LEU A 82 5.49 9.21 10.78
CA LEU A 82 4.38 8.26 10.89
C LEU A 82 3.55 8.57 12.13
N SER A 83 2.26 8.78 11.98
CA SER A 83 1.34 9.02 13.10
C SER A 83 0.99 7.70 13.77
N LEU A 84 1.33 7.57 15.05
CA LEU A 84 1.17 6.34 15.84
C LEU A 84 -0.10 6.36 16.69
N LEU A 85 -0.30 7.43 17.50
CA LEU A 85 -1.46 7.63 18.37
C LEU A 85 -1.94 9.07 18.29
N ARG A 86 -3.24 9.28 18.41
CA ARG A 86 -3.85 10.63 18.46
C ARG A 86 -4.38 11.03 19.83
N ALA A 87 -4.53 10.09 20.73
CA ALA A 87 -5.04 10.29 22.09
C ALA A 87 -6.35 11.09 22.12
N ASN A 88 -7.31 10.69 21.27
CA ASN A 88 -8.62 11.32 21.18
C ASN A 88 -9.38 11.25 22.51
N ILE A 89 -10.25 12.21 22.74
CA ILE A 89 -11.20 12.17 23.88
C ILE A 89 -12.64 12.03 23.43
N ARG A 90 -12.91 11.96 22.13
CA ARG A 90 -14.24 11.78 21.57
C ARG A 90 -14.16 10.91 20.32
N PRO A 91 -15.10 9.98 20.13
CA PRO A 91 -16.24 9.68 21.00
C PRO A 91 -15.87 8.96 22.31
N ASP A 92 -14.70 8.29 22.36
CA ASP A 92 -14.20 7.56 23.52
C ASP A 92 -13.05 8.31 24.19
N ILE A 93 -13.20 8.64 25.47
CA ILE A 93 -12.20 9.36 26.27
C ILE A 93 -10.97 8.50 26.61
N GLN A 94 -11.05 7.19 26.39
CA GLN A 94 -9.99 6.23 26.70
C GLN A 94 -9.48 5.49 25.47
N SER A 95 -9.81 5.96 24.25
CA SER A 95 -9.55 5.28 22.99
C SER A 95 -8.11 4.80 22.80
N ASP A 96 -7.14 5.58 23.28
CA ASP A 96 -5.70 5.27 23.09
C ASP A 96 -4.98 5.03 24.42
N ILE A 97 -5.70 4.93 25.55
CA ILE A 97 -5.07 4.62 26.85
C ILE A 97 -4.78 3.13 26.92
N GLY A 98 -3.52 2.77 27.24
CA GLY A 98 -3.09 1.39 27.41
C GLY A 98 -1.74 1.07 26.82
N HIS A 99 -1.51 -0.22 26.59
CA HIS A 99 -0.29 -0.74 25.97
C HIS A 99 -0.44 -0.76 24.44
N HIS A 100 0.59 -0.29 23.75
CA HIS A 100 0.64 -0.28 22.29
C HIS A 100 1.99 -0.78 21.81
N ASP A 101 1.95 -1.67 20.82
CA ASP A 101 3.10 -2.10 20.05
C ASP A 101 2.98 -1.58 18.61
N PHE A 102 4.06 -1.08 18.07
CA PHE A 102 4.12 -0.55 16.72
C PHE A 102 5.22 -1.22 15.93
N CYS A 103 4.87 -1.76 14.76
CA CYS A 103 5.82 -2.31 13.82
C CYS A 103 5.80 -1.49 12.53
N TYR A 104 6.98 -1.13 12.06
CA TYR A 104 7.19 -0.48 10.78
C TYR A 104 8.61 -0.74 10.28
N VAL A 105 8.83 -0.60 8.99
CA VAL A 105 10.13 -0.78 8.34
C VAL A 105 10.54 0.49 7.65
N ILE A 106 11.79 0.88 7.80
CA ILE A 106 12.44 1.90 6.99
C ILE A 106 13.33 1.19 5.99
N LEU A 107 13.03 1.35 4.71
CA LEU A 107 13.69 0.67 3.61
C LEU A 107 14.38 1.70 2.69
N PRO A 108 15.68 1.92 2.85
CA PRO A 108 16.48 2.66 1.86
C PRO A 108 16.57 1.87 0.55
N HIS A 109 16.46 2.56 -0.59
CA HIS A 109 16.51 1.92 -1.89
C HIS A 109 17.11 2.82 -2.96
N GLU A 110 17.52 2.23 -4.07
CA GLU A 110 17.92 2.93 -5.29
C GLU A 110 16.71 3.07 -6.23
N GLY A 111 16.70 4.14 -7.03
CA GLY A 111 15.62 4.41 -7.97
C GLY A 111 14.32 4.83 -7.30
N ARG A 112 13.20 4.70 -8.02
CA ARG A 112 11.85 5.08 -7.56
C ARG A 112 11.06 3.86 -7.08
N ALA A 113 10.07 4.07 -6.22
CA ALA A 113 9.25 3.04 -5.58
C ALA A 113 8.83 1.89 -6.50
N VAL A 114 8.29 2.20 -7.67
CA VAL A 114 7.80 1.20 -8.63
C VAL A 114 8.91 0.30 -9.17
N THR A 115 10.12 0.85 -9.36
CA THR A 115 11.29 0.10 -9.87
C THR A 115 12.09 -0.57 -8.76
N ALA A 116 11.95 -0.08 -7.53
CA ALA A 116 12.66 -0.59 -6.35
C ALA A 116 11.94 -1.76 -5.67
N GLY A 117 10.78 -2.20 -6.16
CA GLY A 117 10.03 -3.33 -5.58
C GLY A 117 9.43 -3.04 -4.21
N ILE A 118 9.15 -1.77 -3.89
CA ILE A 118 8.63 -1.38 -2.56
C ILE A 118 7.26 -2.04 -2.29
N ASN A 119 6.41 -2.14 -3.31
CA ASN A 119 5.11 -2.79 -3.14
C ASN A 119 5.23 -4.28 -2.79
N ASP A 120 6.18 -4.97 -3.41
CA ASP A 120 6.44 -6.38 -3.13
C ASP A 120 6.95 -6.57 -1.70
N ALA A 121 7.92 -5.74 -1.27
CA ALA A 121 8.44 -5.76 0.08
C ALA A 121 7.33 -5.46 1.13
N ALA A 122 6.43 -4.53 0.82
CA ALA A 122 5.30 -4.21 1.70
C ALA A 122 4.26 -5.33 1.75
N LEU A 123 4.03 -6.03 0.64
CA LEU A 123 3.16 -7.21 0.61
C LEU A 123 3.75 -8.36 1.42
N GLU A 124 5.04 -8.67 1.24
CA GLU A 124 5.73 -9.70 2.02
C GLU A 124 5.72 -9.40 3.52
N TYR A 125 5.92 -8.14 3.90
CA TYR A 125 5.87 -7.71 5.29
C TYR A 125 4.48 -7.89 5.91
N ASN A 126 3.41 -7.54 5.18
CA ASN A 126 2.03 -7.58 5.68
C ASN A 126 1.36 -8.95 5.52
N HIS A 127 1.91 -9.83 4.66
CA HIS A 127 1.41 -11.18 4.41
C HIS A 127 2.48 -12.23 4.70
N PRO A 128 2.72 -12.57 5.97
CA PRO A 128 3.74 -13.54 6.32
C PRO A 128 3.46 -14.90 5.69
N LEU A 129 4.53 -15.63 5.37
CA LEU A 129 4.44 -16.96 4.78
C LEU A 129 3.65 -17.91 5.69
N VAL A 130 2.65 -18.56 5.12
CA VAL A 130 1.86 -19.60 5.79
C VAL A 130 2.24 -20.95 5.20
N LYS A 131 2.53 -21.93 6.08
CA LYS A 131 2.77 -23.29 5.63
C LYS A 131 1.49 -23.88 5.05
N ALA A 132 1.53 -24.27 3.79
CA ALA A 132 0.43 -24.95 3.10
C ALA A 132 0.77 -26.43 2.91
N GLU A 133 -0.24 -27.31 2.97
CA GLU A 133 -0.10 -28.74 2.71
C GLU A 133 -0.22 -29.09 1.21
N ALA A 134 -0.75 -28.15 0.41
CA ALA A 134 -0.90 -28.27 -1.04
C ALA A 134 -0.01 -27.28 -1.77
N ALA A 135 0.53 -27.68 -2.92
CA ALA A 135 1.24 -26.78 -3.80
C ALA A 135 0.26 -25.76 -4.40
N ALA A 136 0.63 -24.49 -4.38
CA ALA A 136 -0.07 -23.48 -5.17
C ALA A 136 0.15 -23.76 -6.68
N PRO A 137 -0.81 -23.42 -7.54
CA PRO A 137 -0.57 -23.44 -8.97
C PRO A 137 0.62 -22.54 -9.31
N ASP A 138 1.55 -23.07 -10.12
CA ASP A 138 2.68 -22.29 -10.63
C ASP A 138 2.20 -21.45 -11.82
N TRP A 139 1.49 -20.38 -11.51
CA TRP A 139 0.99 -19.43 -12.51
C TRP A 139 1.73 -18.12 -12.40
N ASP A 140 2.34 -17.72 -13.48
CA ASP A 140 2.95 -16.39 -13.61
C ASP A 140 1.87 -15.38 -14.02
N PHE A 141 1.59 -14.43 -13.16
CA PHE A 141 0.67 -13.32 -13.41
C PHE A 141 1.39 -12.07 -13.97
N GLY A 142 2.67 -12.19 -14.32
CA GLY A 142 3.48 -11.09 -14.86
C GLY A 142 3.56 -9.91 -13.92
N GLU A 143 3.14 -8.74 -14.40
CA GLU A 143 3.16 -7.48 -13.62
C GLU A 143 1.88 -7.27 -12.77
N LEU A 144 0.96 -8.24 -12.77
CA LEU A 144 -0.28 -8.14 -12.02
C LEU A 144 -0.15 -8.78 -10.63
N TYR A 145 -0.80 -8.14 -9.66
CA TYR A 145 -0.87 -8.63 -8.29
C TYR A 145 -2.10 -9.49 -8.06
N LEU A 146 -1.88 -10.69 -7.54
CA LEU A 146 -2.96 -11.57 -7.13
C LEU A 146 -3.58 -11.08 -5.83
N GLN A 147 -4.79 -10.54 -5.92
CA GLN A 147 -5.52 -10.01 -4.76
C GLN A 147 -6.28 -11.09 -4.00
N ALA A 148 -6.84 -12.04 -4.70
CA ALA A 148 -7.60 -13.13 -4.09
C ALA A 148 -7.70 -14.33 -5.03
N VAL A 149 -7.76 -15.51 -4.43
CA VAL A 149 -8.23 -16.75 -5.04
C VAL A 149 -9.38 -17.24 -4.19
N LYS A 150 -10.54 -17.40 -4.80
CA LYS A 150 -11.74 -17.83 -4.07
C LYS A 150 -12.68 -18.65 -4.94
N LEU A 151 -13.62 -19.34 -4.33
CA LEU A 151 -14.75 -19.92 -5.04
C LEU A 151 -15.72 -18.77 -5.39
N SER A 152 -16.34 -18.83 -6.57
CA SER A 152 -17.40 -17.89 -6.94
C SER A 152 -18.63 -18.03 -6.01
N GLU A 153 -19.49 -17.00 -5.95
CA GLU A 153 -20.67 -17.00 -5.11
C GLU A 153 -21.63 -18.19 -5.41
N ASN A 154 -21.72 -18.57 -6.70
CA ASN A 154 -22.52 -19.73 -7.13
C ASN A 154 -21.79 -21.08 -6.99
N GLY A 155 -20.51 -21.08 -6.64
CA GLY A 155 -19.69 -22.28 -6.45
C GLY A 155 -19.23 -22.96 -7.73
N GLU A 156 -19.43 -22.37 -8.90
CA GLU A 156 -19.12 -23.02 -10.21
C GLU A 156 -17.71 -22.73 -10.70
N TYR A 157 -17.04 -21.67 -10.20
CA TYR A 157 -15.75 -21.21 -10.70
C TYR A 157 -14.75 -21.00 -9.56
N ILE A 158 -13.47 -21.14 -9.88
CA ILE A 158 -12.38 -20.59 -9.08
C ILE A 158 -12.07 -19.21 -9.65
N VAL A 159 -12.25 -18.17 -8.83
CA VAL A 159 -12.06 -16.78 -9.23
C VAL A 159 -10.67 -16.32 -8.82
N PHE A 160 -9.91 -15.81 -9.77
CA PHE A 160 -8.65 -15.08 -9.55
C PHE A 160 -8.92 -13.59 -9.69
N ARG A 161 -8.68 -12.83 -8.64
CA ARG A 161 -8.76 -11.38 -8.69
C ARG A 161 -7.37 -10.81 -8.86
N LEU A 162 -7.13 -10.19 -10.00
CA LEU A 162 -5.86 -9.57 -10.35
C LEU A 162 -6.01 -8.05 -10.36
N SER A 163 -4.95 -7.34 -9.98
CA SER A 163 -4.90 -5.88 -10.08
C SER A 163 -3.55 -5.41 -10.62
N GLU A 164 -3.57 -4.39 -11.44
CA GLU A 164 -2.39 -3.62 -11.81
C GLU A 164 -2.22 -2.50 -10.75
N GLN A 165 -1.03 -2.39 -10.14
CA GLN A 165 -0.78 -1.45 -9.05
C GLN A 165 0.40 -0.51 -9.31
N ASN A 166 1.09 -0.66 -10.44
CA ASN A 166 2.30 0.08 -10.76
C ASN A 166 2.08 1.21 -11.79
N GLY A 167 0.82 1.42 -12.22
CA GLY A 167 0.48 2.41 -13.24
C GLY A 167 0.98 2.04 -14.64
N ARG A 168 1.08 0.76 -14.94
CA ARG A 168 1.55 0.22 -16.21
C ARG A 168 0.41 -0.27 -17.09
N ARG A 169 0.73 -0.48 -18.36
CA ARG A 169 -0.17 -1.12 -19.33
C ARG A 169 0.50 -2.35 -19.88
N GLY A 170 -0.27 -3.38 -20.13
CA GLY A 170 0.27 -4.61 -20.68
C GLY A 170 -0.80 -5.63 -21.03
N CYS A 171 -0.33 -6.84 -21.25
CA CYS A 171 -1.19 -7.99 -21.42
C CYS A 171 -0.62 -9.20 -20.68
N LEU A 172 -1.51 -10.04 -20.20
CA LEU A 172 -1.21 -11.34 -19.60
C LEU A 172 -1.77 -12.43 -20.49
N ASN A 173 -0.91 -13.33 -20.93
CA ASN A 173 -1.35 -14.54 -21.62
C ASN A 173 -1.73 -15.59 -20.58
N LEU A 174 -2.98 -16.00 -20.62
CA LEU A 174 -3.50 -17.00 -19.70
C LEU A 174 -3.16 -18.42 -20.16
N PRO A 175 -2.97 -19.37 -19.25
CA PRO A 175 -2.60 -20.74 -19.59
C PRO A 175 -3.67 -21.47 -20.39
N GLN A 176 -4.90 -21.00 -20.31
CA GLN A 176 -6.07 -21.49 -21.06
C GLN A 176 -7.08 -20.35 -21.25
N THR A 177 -8.09 -20.57 -22.08
CA THR A 177 -9.23 -19.65 -22.15
C THR A 177 -9.95 -19.62 -20.82
N MET A 178 -10.16 -18.41 -20.28
CA MET A 178 -10.82 -18.18 -18.99
C MET A 178 -11.98 -17.22 -19.15
N ALA A 179 -13.01 -17.39 -18.32
CA ALA A 179 -14.11 -16.46 -18.22
C ALA A 179 -13.62 -15.15 -17.55
N VAL A 180 -14.00 -14.01 -18.13
CA VAL A 180 -13.84 -12.70 -17.54
C VAL A 180 -15.12 -12.34 -16.82
N MET A 181 -15.01 -11.89 -15.58
CA MET A 181 -16.13 -11.55 -14.72
C MET A 181 -16.03 -10.11 -14.22
N ASN A 182 -17.17 -9.48 -14.05
CA ASN A 182 -17.25 -8.21 -13.31
C ASN A 182 -17.10 -8.40 -11.81
N MET A 183 -17.18 -7.32 -11.03
CA MET A 183 -17.05 -7.37 -9.57
C MET A 183 -18.20 -8.08 -8.84
N LEU A 184 -19.32 -8.30 -9.53
CA LEU A 184 -20.48 -9.09 -9.02
C LEU A 184 -20.41 -10.56 -9.47
N GLU A 185 -19.30 -10.94 -10.14
CA GLU A 185 -19.06 -12.29 -10.65
C GLU A 185 -20.00 -12.73 -11.80
N ASP A 186 -20.61 -11.76 -12.48
CA ASP A 186 -21.31 -12.04 -13.73
C ASP A 186 -20.28 -12.21 -14.86
N VAL A 187 -20.44 -13.24 -15.66
CA VAL A 187 -19.58 -13.53 -16.79
C VAL A 187 -19.83 -12.52 -17.92
N GLU A 188 -18.80 -11.78 -18.32
CA GLU A 188 -18.83 -10.78 -19.37
C GLU A 188 -18.29 -11.30 -20.71
N GLY A 189 -17.52 -12.37 -20.67
CA GLY A 189 -16.93 -12.98 -21.85
C GLY A 189 -15.84 -13.99 -21.51
N GLU A 190 -15.10 -14.42 -22.54
CA GLU A 190 -13.99 -15.33 -22.39
C GLU A 190 -12.75 -14.78 -23.12
N THR A 191 -11.58 -15.03 -22.57
CA THR A 191 -10.31 -14.61 -23.19
C THR A 191 -9.17 -15.55 -22.86
N GLN A 192 -8.17 -15.56 -23.72
CA GLN A 192 -6.86 -16.16 -23.47
C GLN A 192 -5.77 -15.11 -23.28
N THR A 193 -6.08 -13.85 -23.56
CA THR A 193 -5.17 -12.72 -23.35
C THR A 193 -5.92 -11.61 -22.60
N LEU A 194 -5.50 -11.31 -21.40
CA LEU A 194 -6.05 -10.22 -20.59
C LEU A 194 -5.23 -8.96 -20.82
N TYR A 195 -5.87 -7.89 -21.29
CA TYR A 195 -5.26 -6.56 -21.40
C TYR A 195 -5.58 -5.73 -20.14
N TYR A 196 -4.59 -5.00 -19.64
CA TYR A 196 -4.73 -4.14 -18.46
C TYR A 196 -4.08 -2.77 -18.65
N SER A 197 -4.58 -1.78 -17.90
CA SER A 197 -4.10 -0.40 -17.94
C SER A 197 -4.36 0.35 -16.62
#